data_6916b67bd3fcfc1b587fea366779cf2b
#
_entry.id   6916b67bd3fcfc1b587fea366779cf2b
#
_cell.length_a   1.000
_cell.length_b   1.000
_cell.length_c   1.000
_cell.angle_alpha   90.00
_cell.angle_beta   90.00
_cell.angle_gamma   90.00
#
_symmetry.space_group_name_H-M   'P 1'
#
loop_
_entity.id
_entity.type
_entity.pdbx_description
1 polymer ?
#
loop_
_entity_poly.entity_id
_entity_poly.type
_entity_poly.pdbx_seq_one_letter_code
_entity_poly.pdbx_strand_id
1 'polypeptide(L)'
;MLAQAAPDGQRTTEHRLTQAERAEVIHALLKSMESDYILPDVAKQMAQAIREHQARHEYDSITDGEQFAKTLTQDLQAVSHDHHLGVDYSAEFVSDRPMDKPSPEDIRKFRLQGERRNFEYRRIEVLPGNVGLLQVDGFYPAEYVREIVAGAAGFLSHTDAVILDFRQNHGGMVDGPLLLESYFFKEMTHISDSYNRAENSTQQFWTMPVVPGPSLADKDLYILTSHDTFSAPEAFAYDMQALGRAKVVGEVTGGGAHGTKPYRLSAHFIASIPFNRGTSPVTHTDYEGVGVKPDVQVPASEALLTAHILALHGILARTTGDPGRKAELEKLIEDLEAKQKSGGVEE
;
A
#
# COMPACT_ATOMS: atom_id res chain seq x y z
N MET A 1 1.19 42.71 26.11
CA MET A 1 -0.16 43.17 26.51
C MET A 1 -1.01 43.31 25.29
N LEU A 2 -2.24 42.83 25.34
CA LEU A 2 -3.31 42.72 24.37
C LEU A 2 -3.38 41.36 23.66
N ALA A 3 -4.06 40.43 24.32
CA ALA A 3 -4.62 39.25 23.72
C ALA A 3 -5.75 39.65 22.75
N GLN A 4 -5.60 39.38 21.46
CA GLN A 4 -6.71 39.41 20.54
C GLN A 4 -7.45 38.08 20.60
N ALA A 5 -8.72 38.15 20.95
CA ALA A 5 -9.65 37.04 20.89
C ALA A 5 -9.79 36.54 19.44
N ALA A 6 -9.73 35.24 19.26
CA ALA A 6 -10.06 34.61 17.99
C ALA A 6 -11.55 34.85 17.67
N PRO A 7 -11.91 35.05 16.39
CA PRO A 7 -13.32 35.21 16.01
C PRO A 7 -14.07 33.90 16.24
N ASP A 8 -15.28 34.04 16.73
CA ASP A 8 -16.27 32.97 16.95
C ASP A 8 -16.32 32.00 15.78
N GLY A 9 -16.04 30.74 16.07
CA GLY A 9 -16.22 29.65 15.13
C GLY A 9 -17.68 29.57 14.72
N GLN A 10 -17.95 29.74 13.46
CA GLN A 10 -19.19 29.29 12.84
C GLN A 10 -19.35 27.80 13.18
N ARG A 11 -20.26 27.49 14.10
CA ARG A 11 -20.80 26.13 14.24
C ARG A 11 -21.46 25.81 12.90
N THR A 12 -20.78 24.99 12.08
CA THR A 12 -21.45 24.31 10.98
C THR A 12 -22.61 23.54 11.60
N THR A 13 -23.83 23.87 11.22
CA THR A 13 -25.00 23.10 11.62
C THR A 13 -24.75 21.66 11.20
N GLU A 14 -24.63 20.75 12.18
CA GLU A 14 -24.47 19.31 11.91
C GLU A 14 -25.60 18.89 10.97
N HIS A 15 -25.25 18.52 9.75
CA HIS A 15 -26.18 18.01 8.77
C HIS A 15 -26.70 16.66 9.27
N ARG A 16 -28.00 16.59 9.60
CA ARG A 16 -28.63 15.33 10.01
C ARG A 16 -29.22 14.62 8.78
N LEU A 17 -28.78 13.39 8.58
CA LEU A 17 -29.25 12.55 7.49
C LEU A 17 -30.78 12.32 7.57
N THR A 18 -31.47 12.60 6.51
CA THR A 18 -32.87 12.25 6.32
C THR A 18 -33.02 10.80 5.85
N GLN A 19 -34.25 10.27 5.94
CA GLN A 19 -34.57 8.95 5.40
C GLN A 19 -34.33 8.88 3.88
N ALA A 20 -34.63 9.96 3.15
CA ALA A 20 -34.44 10.03 1.71
C ALA A 20 -32.95 9.96 1.32
N GLU A 21 -32.08 10.68 2.03
CA GLU A 21 -30.63 10.65 1.79
C GLU A 21 -30.04 9.27 2.08
N ARG A 22 -30.43 8.60 3.18
CA ARG A 22 -30.00 7.22 3.45
C ARG A 22 -30.43 6.27 2.33
N ALA A 23 -31.66 6.39 1.85
CA ALA A 23 -32.18 5.57 0.75
C ALA A 23 -31.42 5.83 -0.57
N GLU A 24 -31.08 7.08 -0.87
CA GLU A 24 -30.28 7.47 -2.04
C GLU A 24 -28.89 6.83 -1.97
N VAL A 25 -28.18 6.97 -0.83
CA VAL A 25 -26.84 6.40 -0.62
C VAL A 25 -26.85 4.89 -0.78
N ILE A 26 -27.79 4.18 -0.13
CA ILE A 26 -27.89 2.73 -0.24
C ILE A 26 -28.18 2.32 -1.69
N HIS A 27 -29.12 2.99 -2.38
CA HIS A 27 -29.43 2.66 -3.76
C HIS A 27 -28.22 2.81 -4.68
N ALA A 28 -27.49 3.93 -4.57
CA ALA A 28 -26.29 4.19 -5.37
C ALA A 28 -25.18 3.17 -5.07
N LEU A 29 -24.96 2.85 -3.78
CA LEU A 29 -23.99 1.85 -3.34
C LEU A 29 -24.27 0.47 -3.94
N LEU A 30 -25.50 -0.03 -3.79
CA LEU A 30 -25.91 -1.34 -4.33
C LEU A 30 -25.74 -1.40 -5.84
N LYS A 31 -26.14 -0.34 -6.55
CA LYS A 31 -25.99 -0.26 -8.01
C LYS A 31 -24.51 -0.34 -8.43
N SER A 32 -23.63 0.42 -7.78
CA SER A 32 -22.21 0.45 -8.12
C SER A 32 -21.51 -0.88 -7.79
N MET A 33 -21.86 -1.53 -6.67
CA MET A 33 -21.31 -2.85 -6.33
C MET A 33 -21.76 -3.94 -7.30
N GLU A 34 -23.05 -3.98 -7.66
CA GLU A 34 -23.58 -4.98 -8.59
C GLU A 34 -22.93 -4.86 -9.98
N SER A 35 -22.59 -3.64 -10.42
CA SER A 35 -21.96 -3.41 -11.73
C SER A 35 -20.46 -3.71 -11.72
N ASP A 36 -19.72 -3.27 -10.70
CA ASP A 36 -18.27 -3.14 -10.80
C ASP A 36 -17.48 -3.98 -9.78
N TYR A 37 -18.07 -4.38 -8.64
CA TYR A 37 -17.31 -5.16 -7.65
C TYR A 37 -16.73 -6.43 -8.27
N ILE A 38 -15.45 -6.68 -8.07
CA ILE A 38 -14.68 -7.71 -8.80
C ILE A 38 -15.24 -9.14 -8.66
N LEU A 39 -15.88 -9.46 -7.52
CA LEU A 39 -16.48 -10.76 -7.23
C LEU A 39 -18.02 -10.66 -7.29
N PRO A 40 -18.67 -10.96 -8.44
CA PRO A 40 -20.11 -10.71 -8.64
C PRO A 40 -21.03 -11.46 -7.68
N ASP A 41 -20.65 -12.66 -7.25
CA ASP A 41 -21.47 -13.42 -6.33
C ASP A 41 -21.38 -12.89 -4.90
N VAL A 42 -20.21 -12.38 -4.49
CA VAL A 42 -20.04 -11.68 -3.21
C VAL A 42 -20.79 -10.34 -3.23
N ALA A 43 -20.80 -9.62 -4.38
CA ALA A 43 -21.59 -8.39 -4.55
C ALA A 43 -23.09 -8.65 -4.30
N LYS A 44 -23.64 -9.75 -4.82
CA LYS A 44 -25.05 -10.14 -4.58
C LYS A 44 -25.31 -10.44 -3.09
N GLN A 45 -24.40 -11.14 -2.43
CA GLN A 45 -24.52 -11.46 -0.99
C GLN A 45 -24.50 -10.18 -0.14
N MET A 46 -23.55 -9.26 -0.41
CA MET A 46 -23.50 -7.95 0.25
C MET A 46 -24.78 -7.15 0.02
N ALA A 47 -25.23 -7.10 -1.24
CA ALA A 47 -26.46 -6.38 -1.58
C ALA A 47 -27.68 -6.96 -0.85
N GLN A 48 -27.76 -8.26 -0.70
CA GLN A 48 -28.81 -8.91 0.09
C GLN A 48 -28.73 -8.55 1.56
N ALA A 49 -27.53 -8.61 2.18
CA ALA A 49 -27.34 -8.25 3.57
C ALA A 49 -27.77 -6.81 3.85
N ILE A 50 -27.36 -5.85 3.03
CA ILE A 50 -27.77 -4.44 3.16
C ILE A 50 -29.30 -4.29 3.03
N ARG A 51 -29.95 -4.97 2.08
CA ARG A 51 -31.42 -4.94 1.94
C ARG A 51 -32.13 -5.53 3.16
N GLU A 52 -31.59 -6.57 3.77
CA GLU A 52 -32.13 -7.18 5.00
C GLU A 52 -32.00 -6.26 6.20
N HIS A 53 -30.84 -5.59 6.40
CA HIS A 53 -30.65 -4.55 7.42
C HIS A 53 -31.66 -3.41 7.24
N GLN A 54 -31.86 -2.96 5.98
CA GLN A 54 -32.84 -1.93 5.64
C GLN A 54 -34.28 -2.37 5.95
N ALA A 55 -34.65 -3.62 5.60
CA ALA A 55 -35.99 -4.16 5.88
C ALA A 55 -36.27 -4.32 7.39
N ARG A 56 -35.23 -4.52 8.21
CA ARG A 56 -35.30 -4.53 9.67
C ARG A 56 -35.23 -3.14 10.31
N HIS A 57 -35.21 -2.07 9.51
CA HIS A 57 -35.12 -0.68 9.97
C HIS A 57 -33.87 -0.34 10.79
N GLU A 58 -32.78 -1.08 10.62
CA GLU A 58 -31.56 -0.94 11.44
C GLU A 58 -30.81 0.38 11.15
N TYR A 59 -30.98 0.98 9.98
CA TYR A 59 -30.40 2.27 9.61
C TYR A 59 -31.27 3.49 9.98
N ASP A 60 -32.55 3.31 10.35
CA ASP A 60 -33.50 4.41 10.46
C ASP A 60 -33.14 5.44 11.53
N SER A 61 -32.53 4.99 12.63
CA SER A 61 -32.11 5.85 13.74
C SER A 61 -30.79 6.57 13.51
N ILE A 62 -30.00 6.20 12.47
CA ILE A 62 -28.69 6.80 12.21
C ILE A 62 -28.89 8.13 11.47
N THR A 63 -28.59 9.24 12.16
CA THR A 63 -28.72 10.60 11.61
C THR A 63 -27.36 11.26 11.37
N ASP A 64 -26.28 10.68 11.86
CA ASP A 64 -24.91 11.14 11.64
C ASP A 64 -24.30 10.48 10.40
N GLY A 65 -23.66 11.30 9.54
CA GLY A 65 -23.11 10.84 8.26
C GLY A 65 -21.90 9.92 8.41
N GLU A 66 -20.99 10.22 9.33
CA GLU A 66 -19.79 9.41 9.58
C GLU A 66 -20.19 8.05 10.16
N GLN A 67 -21.13 8.06 11.12
CA GLN A 67 -21.65 6.82 11.71
C GLN A 67 -22.36 5.96 10.66
N PHE A 68 -23.13 6.56 9.73
CA PHE A 68 -23.80 5.84 8.67
C PHE A 68 -22.81 5.21 7.68
N ALA A 69 -21.81 5.97 7.24
CA ALA A 69 -20.73 5.48 6.38
C ALA A 69 -19.99 4.30 7.02
N LYS A 70 -19.60 4.44 8.29
CA LYS A 70 -18.95 3.38 9.07
C LYS A 70 -19.80 2.13 9.19
N THR A 71 -21.10 2.27 9.45
CA THR A 71 -22.03 1.14 9.57
C THR A 71 -22.13 0.40 8.24
N LEU A 72 -22.32 1.10 7.12
CA LEU A 72 -22.36 0.48 5.80
C LEU A 72 -21.06 -0.25 5.47
N THR A 73 -19.92 0.37 5.78
CA THR A 73 -18.60 -0.26 5.60
C THR A 73 -18.48 -1.57 6.38
N GLN A 74 -18.88 -1.58 7.66
CA GLN A 74 -18.85 -2.76 8.50
C GLN A 74 -19.74 -3.88 7.97
N ASP A 75 -20.96 -3.55 7.55
CA ASP A 75 -21.91 -4.53 6.99
C ASP A 75 -21.40 -5.15 5.70
N LEU A 76 -20.76 -4.35 4.83
CA LEU A 76 -20.15 -4.82 3.59
C LEU A 76 -18.96 -5.74 3.87
N GLN A 77 -18.04 -5.32 4.74
CA GLN A 77 -16.83 -6.07 5.07
C GLN A 77 -17.13 -7.33 5.88
N ALA A 78 -18.23 -7.38 6.64
CA ALA A 78 -18.67 -8.60 7.33
C ALA A 78 -19.01 -9.74 6.36
N VAL A 79 -19.40 -9.41 5.12
CA VAL A 79 -19.71 -10.37 4.07
C VAL A 79 -18.53 -10.62 3.13
N SER A 80 -17.86 -9.55 2.71
CA SER A 80 -16.81 -9.62 1.69
C SER A 80 -15.44 -9.98 2.25
N HIS A 81 -15.16 -9.60 3.49
CA HIS A 81 -13.82 -9.61 4.10
C HIS A 81 -12.77 -8.79 3.32
N ASP A 82 -13.23 -7.90 2.43
CA ASP A 82 -12.38 -7.05 1.60
C ASP A 82 -12.19 -5.68 2.27
N HIS A 83 -10.99 -5.44 2.78
CA HIS A 83 -10.65 -4.22 3.51
C HIS A 83 -10.50 -2.98 2.62
N HIS A 84 -10.44 -3.15 1.29
CA HIS A 84 -10.47 -2.04 0.35
C HIS A 84 -11.88 -1.49 0.10
N LEU A 85 -12.91 -2.28 0.40
CA LEU A 85 -14.30 -1.87 0.23
C LEU A 85 -14.73 -1.00 1.41
N GLY A 86 -15.21 0.22 1.13
CA GLY A 86 -15.66 1.12 2.17
C GLY A 86 -16.56 2.23 1.67
N VAL A 87 -17.23 2.88 2.60
CA VAL A 87 -18.04 4.09 2.39
C VAL A 87 -17.49 5.18 3.30
N ASP A 88 -17.26 6.36 2.73
CA ASP A 88 -16.78 7.54 3.43
C ASP A 88 -17.81 8.65 3.38
N TYR A 89 -17.87 9.44 4.46
CA TYR A 89 -18.64 10.67 4.53
C TYR A 89 -17.74 11.88 4.41
N SER A 90 -18.18 12.88 3.63
CA SER A 90 -17.51 14.17 3.52
C SER A 90 -18.45 15.29 3.96
N ALA A 91 -18.01 16.10 4.93
CA ALA A 91 -18.73 17.32 5.29
C ALA A 91 -18.75 18.34 4.15
N GLU A 92 -17.76 18.32 3.26
CA GLU A 92 -17.71 19.11 2.06
C GLU A 92 -18.54 18.45 0.94
N PHE A 93 -19.09 19.28 0.06
CA PHE A 93 -19.88 18.80 -1.07
C PHE A 93 -19.00 18.02 -2.06
N VAL A 94 -19.38 16.78 -2.32
CA VAL A 94 -18.77 15.92 -3.34
C VAL A 94 -19.30 16.32 -4.72
N SER A 95 -18.44 16.78 -5.58
CA SER A 95 -18.78 17.22 -6.93
C SER A 95 -19.44 16.12 -7.76
N ASP A 96 -20.37 16.49 -8.65
CA ASP A 96 -20.99 15.56 -9.62
C ASP A 96 -20.04 15.13 -10.76
N ARG A 97 -18.80 15.61 -10.77
CA ARG A 97 -17.83 15.20 -11.78
C ARG A 97 -17.44 13.73 -11.60
N PRO A 98 -17.10 13.02 -12.71
CA PRO A 98 -16.53 11.70 -12.63
C PRO A 98 -15.29 11.70 -11.71
N MET A 99 -15.28 10.84 -10.71
CA MET A 99 -14.21 10.83 -9.69
C MET A 99 -12.89 10.26 -10.21
N ASP A 100 -12.93 9.52 -11.30
CA ASP A 100 -11.77 9.05 -12.06
C ASP A 100 -11.06 10.17 -12.86
N LYS A 101 -11.64 11.38 -12.89
CA LYS A 101 -11.11 12.57 -13.58
C LYS A 101 -10.94 13.72 -12.59
N PRO A 102 -9.90 13.70 -11.74
CA PRO A 102 -9.65 14.76 -10.77
C PRO A 102 -9.46 16.11 -11.48
N SER A 103 -9.88 17.18 -10.83
CA SER A 103 -9.67 18.53 -11.37
C SER A 103 -8.17 18.91 -11.31
N PRO A 104 -7.72 19.86 -12.14
CA PRO A 104 -6.36 20.40 -12.05
C PRO A 104 -6.01 20.91 -10.64
N GLU A 105 -6.99 21.40 -9.89
CA GLU A 105 -6.79 21.83 -8.51
C GLU A 105 -6.59 20.65 -7.57
N ASP A 106 -7.35 19.56 -7.72
CA ASP A 106 -7.20 18.35 -6.91
C ASP A 106 -5.85 17.70 -7.17
N ILE A 107 -5.42 17.62 -8.44
CA ILE A 107 -4.08 17.14 -8.83
C ILE A 107 -3.00 18.00 -8.16
N ARG A 108 -3.16 19.32 -8.20
CA ARG A 108 -2.20 20.25 -7.58
C ARG A 108 -2.15 20.08 -6.06
N LYS A 109 -3.31 19.95 -5.40
CA LYS A 109 -3.39 19.72 -3.94
C LYS A 109 -2.72 18.40 -3.56
N PHE A 110 -3.02 17.32 -4.28
CA PHE A 110 -2.43 16.00 -4.06
C PHE A 110 -0.90 16.03 -4.22
N ARG A 111 -0.41 16.64 -5.30
CA ARG A 111 1.03 16.84 -5.53
C ARG A 111 1.69 17.65 -4.42
N LEU A 112 1.11 18.79 -4.03
CA LEU A 112 1.65 19.64 -2.97
C LEU A 112 1.69 18.92 -1.61
N GLN A 113 0.69 18.07 -1.34
CA GLN A 113 0.70 17.22 -0.14
C GLN A 113 1.86 16.23 -0.17
N GLY A 114 2.10 15.59 -1.32
CA GLY A 114 3.23 14.71 -1.53
C GLY A 114 4.58 15.44 -1.38
N GLU A 115 4.73 16.60 -2.00
CA GLU A 115 5.96 17.42 -1.89
C GLU A 115 6.30 17.76 -0.44
N ARG A 116 5.32 18.10 0.39
CA ARG A 116 5.52 18.41 1.83
C ARG A 116 6.00 17.23 2.65
N ARG A 117 5.82 16.02 2.14
CA ARG A 117 6.17 14.74 2.80
C ARG A 117 7.26 13.99 2.04
N ASN A 118 7.95 14.65 1.10
CA ASN A 118 8.91 14.04 0.18
C ASN A 118 8.34 12.78 -0.49
N PHE A 119 7.05 12.82 -0.88
CA PHE A 119 6.32 11.71 -1.51
C PHE A 119 6.47 10.37 -0.76
N GLU A 120 6.58 10.44 0.58
CA GLU A 120 6.73 9.31 1.52
C GLU A 120 8.06 8.54 1.41
N TYR A 121 9.04 9.03 0.69
CA TYR A 121 10.42 8.54 0.77
C TYR A 121 11.09 9.15 2.00
N ARG A 122 11.14 8.39 3.11
CA ARG A 122 11.39 8.92 4.46
C ARG A 122 12.85 8.85 4.88
N ARG A 123 13.54 7.77 4.52
CA ARG A 123 14.91 7.51 4.97
C ARG A 123 15.69 6.79 3.87
N ILE A 124 16.91 7.20 3.68
CA ILE A 124 17.91 6.46 2.92
C ILE A 124 19.22 6.46 3.68
N GLU A 125 19.84 5.31 3.81
CA GLU A 125 21.02 5.14 4.66
C GLU A 125 21.91 3.99 4.18
N VAL A 126 23.19 4.01 4.57
CA VAL A 126 24.10 2.86 4.48
C VAL A 126 24.35 2.35 5.89
N LEU A 127 23.81 1.18 6.19
CA LEU A 127 24.03 0.47 7.44
C LEU A 127 25.44 -0.14 7.50
N PRO A 128 25.94 -0.49 8.70
CA PRO A 128 27.21 -1.18 8.85
C PRO A 128 27.32 -2.41 7.95
N GLY A 129 28.52 -2.67 7.43
CA GLY A 129 28.73 -3.77 6.48
C GLY A 129 28.30 -3.46 5.04
N ASN A 130 28.06 -2.18 4.71
CA ASN A 130 27.71 -1.69 3.38
C ASN A 130 26.34 -2.19 2.89
N VAL A 131 25.34 -2.25 3.78
CA VAL A 131 23.96 -2.60 3.44
C VAL A 131 23.14 -1.32 3.28
N GLY A 132 22.49 -1.14 2.12
CA GLY A 132 21.63 0.00 1.85
C GLY A 132 20.24 -0.18 2.47
N LEU A 133 19.69 0.89 3.04
CA LEU A 133 18.32 0.95 3.55
C LEU A 133 17.57 2.07 2.82
N LEU A 134 16.34 1.76 2.37
CA LEU A 134 15.39 2.74 1.85
C LEU A 134 14.02 2.51 2.49
N GLN A 135 13.52 3.50 3.24
CA GLN A 135 12.18 3.49 3.83
C GLN A 135 11.21 4.29 2.95
N VAL A 136 10.09 3.66 2.61
CA VAL A 136 9.01 4.25 1.82
C VAL A 136 7.68 3.95 2.51
N ASP A 137 6.98 4.99 2.98
CA ASP A 137 5.74 4.87 3.76
C ASP A 137 4.47 5.02 2.92
N GLY A 138 4.60 5.22 1.60
CA GLY A 138 3.48 5.32 0.67
C GLY A 138 3.95 5.47 -0.78
N PHE A 139 3.08 5.15 -1.73
CA PHE A 139 3.40 5.22 -3.16
C PHE A 139 2.63 6.31 -3.89
N TYR A 140 3.36 7.21 -4.53
CA TYR A 140 2.86 8.27 -5.40
C TYR A 140 3.10 7.93 -6.87
N PRO A 141 2.42 8.64 -7.81
CA PRO A 141 2.64 8.45 -9.25
C PRO A 141 4.11 8.51 -9.65
N ALA A 142 4.53 7.63 -10.55
CA ALA A 142 5.90 7.54 -11.04
C ALA A 142 6.44 8.88 -11.56
N GLU A 143 5.58 9.71 -12.17
CA GLU A 143 5.95 11.04 -12.67
C GLU A 143 6.43 12.01 -11.57
N TYR A 144 5.96 11.84 -10.32
CA TYR A 144 6.36 12.69 -9.19
C TYR A 144 7.61 12.18 -8.48
N VAL A 145 7.83 10.86 -8.48
CA VAL A 145 8.89 10.22 -7.70
C VAL A 145 10.11 9.80 -8.51
N ARG A 146 10.07 9.95 -9.83
CA ARG A 146 11.13 9.50 -10.75
C ARG A 146 12.53 9.96 -10.35
N GLU A 147 12.67 11.24 -10.01
CA GLU A 147 13.96 11.81 -9.62
C GLU A 147 14.41 11.33 -8.24
N ILE A 148 13.46 11.12 -7.33
CA ILE A 148 13.73 10.59 -5.98
C ILE A 148 14.23 9.14 -6.10
N VAL A 149 13.53 8.31 -6.87
CA VAL A 149 13.90 6.91 -7.07
C VAL A 149 15.26 6.79 -7.78
N ALA A 150 15.50 7.61 -8.81
CA ALA A 150 16.80 7.64 -9.50
C ALA A 150 17.95 8.09 -8.55
N GLY A 151 17.69 9.09 -7.70
CA GLY A 151 18.64 9.53 -6.67
C GLY A 151 18.90 8.45 -5.64
N ALA A 152 17.87 7.75 -5.19
CA ALA A 152 17.99 6.61 -4.26
C ALA A 152 18.79 5.46 -4.88
N ALA A 153 18.51 5.11 -6.14
CA ALA A 153 19.28 4.10 -6.86
C ALA A 153 20.75 4.50 -7.01
N GLY A 154 21.02 5.78 -7.29
CA GLY A 154 22.39 6.32 -7.32
C GLY A 154 23.11 6.19 -5.98
N PHE A 155 22.43 6.54 -4.87
CA PHE A 155 22.98 6.41 -3.53
C PHE A 155 23.27 4.95 -3.16
N LEU A 156 22.37 4.03 -3.50
CA LEU A 156 22.47 2.62 -3.17
C LEU A 156 23.36 1.81 -4.13
N SER A 157 23.81 2.40 -5.24
CA SER A 157 24.53 1.69 -6.30
C SER A 157 25.82 0.99 -5.85
N HIS A 158 26.47 1.52 -4.82
CA HIS A 158 27.72 0.99 -4.27
C HIS A 158 27.53 0.16 -2.99
N THR A 159 26.29 -0.07 -2.53
CA THR A 159 26.05 -1.00 -1.42
C THR A 159 26.09 -2.45 -1.91
N ASP A 160 26.32 -3.40 -0.99
CA ASP A 160 26.43 -4.82 -1.32
C ASP A 160 25.06 -5.56 -1.30
N ALA A 161 24.10 -5.01 -0.58
CA ALA A 161 22.71 -5.47 -0.50
C ALA A 161 21.77 -4.28 -0.27
N VAL A 162 20.46 -4.45 -0.49
CA VAL A 162 19.44 -3.42 -0.28
C VAL A 162 18.33 -3.98 0.60
N ILE A 163 17.89 -3.18 1.56
CA ILE A 163 16.70 -3.39 2.38
C ILE A 163 15.68 -2.30 2.02
N LEU A 164 14.47 -2.70 1.61
CA LEU A 164 13.32 -1.80 1.44
C LEU A 164 12.43 -1.95 2.67
N ASP A 165 12.19 -0.86 3.37
CA ASP A 165 11.33 -0.85 4.55
C ASP A 165 9.92 -0.34 4.19
N PHE A 166 8.95 -1.27 4.17
CA PHE A 166 7.54 -1.00 3.90
C PHE A 166 6.65 -1.24 5.12
N ARG A 167 7.23 -1.37 6.32
CA ARG A 167 6.45 -1.64 7.55
C ARG A 167 5.40 -0.59 7.86
N GLN A 168 5.59 0.65 7.42
CA GLN A 168 4.65 1.77 7.60
C GLN A 168 3.96 2.19 6.29
N ASN A 169 4.00 1.35 5.26
CA ASN A 169 3.45 1.69 3.95
C ASN A 169 2.02 1.15 3.80
N HIS A 170 1.06 2.08 3.75
CA HIS A 170 -0.37 1.76 3.64
C HIS A 170 -0.90 1.79 2.19
N GLY A 171 -0.01 1.81 1.19
CA GLY A 171 -0.41 1.73 -0.20
C GLY A 171 -0.19 2.99 -1.01
N GLY A 172 -0.99 3.15 -2.05
CA GLY A 172 -0.95 4.28 -2.97
C GLY A 172 -1.15 3.89 -4.43
N MET A 173 -0.50 4.63 -5.33
CA MET A 173 -0.63 4.42 -6.77
C MET A 173 0.25 3.26 -7.25
N VAL A 174 -0.23 2.50 -8.25
CA VAL A 174 0.44 1.27 -8.72
C VAL A 174 1.65 1.50 -9.64
N ASP A 175 1.77 2.67 -10.26
CA ASP A 175 2.87 2.97 -11.19
C ASP A 175 4.17 3.38 -10.48
N GLY A 176 4.07 3.90 -9.26
CA GLY A 176 5.22 4.22 -8.41
C GLY A 176 6.03 2.99 -7.99
N PRO A 177 5.40 1.93 -7.41
CA PRO A 177 6.08 0.67 -7.15
C PRO A 177 6.69 0.05 -8.40
N LEU A 178 5.98 0.01 -9.52
CA LEU A 178 6.50 -0.56 -10.78
C LEU A 178 7.78 0.15 -11.25
N LEU A 179 7.89 1.47 -11.07
CA LEU A 179 9.13 2.20 -11.32
C LEU A 179 10.25 1.71 -10.41
N LEU A 180 10.03 1.58 -9.09
CA LEU A 180 11.03 1.11 -8.14
C LEU A 180 11.44 -0.34 -8.39
N GLU A 181 10.48 -1.24 -8.67
CA GLU A 181 10.72 -2.63 -9.06
C GLU A 181 11.67 -2.74 -10.26
N SER A 182 11.50 -1.86 -11.24
CA SER A 182 12.27 -1.87 -12.49
C SER A 182 13.78 -1.72 -12.28
N TYR A 183 14.22 -1.14 -11.15
CA TYR A 183 15.66 -1.03 -10.83
C TYR A 183 16.29 -2.36 -10.42
N PHE A 184 15.48 -3.34 -10.02
CA PHE A 184 15.95 -4.63 -9.52
C PHE A 184 15.95 -5.76 -10.57
N PHE A 185 15.67 -5.43 -11.83
CA PHE A 185 15.70 -6.39 -12.94
C PHE A 185 16.66 -5.91 -14.03
N LYS A 186 17.35 -6.87 -14.69
CA LYS A 186 18.23 -6.59 -15.84
C LYS A 186 17.47 -6.48 -17.14
N GLU A 187 16.36 -7.21 -17.22
CA GLU A 187 15.54 -7.34 -18.42
C GLU A 187 14.11 -7.01 -18.09
N MET A 188 13.35 -6.64 -19.12
CA MET A 188 11.92 -6.43 -18.98
C MET A 188 11.26 -7.72 -18.52
N THR A 189 10.65 -7.67 -17.32
CA THR A 189 10.10 -8.83 -16.63
C THR A 189 8.60 -8.62 -16.41
N HIS A 190 7.81 -9.65 -16.67
CA HIS A 190 6.37 -9.67 -16.38
C HIS A 190 6.18 -9.77 -14.86
N ILE A 191 5.59 -8.75 -14.25
CA ILE A 191 5.45 -8.62 -12.80
C ILE A 191 4.09 -9.16 -12.33
N SER A 192 2.99 -8.64 -12.92
CA SER A 192 1.64 -9.00 -12.53
C SER A 192 0.63 -8.81 -13.65
N ASP A 193 -0.51 -9.47 -13.50
CA ASP A 193 -1.71 -9.29 -14.32
C ASP A 193 -2.80 -8.63 -13.48
N SER A 194 -3.60 -7.74 -14.07
CA SER A 194 -4.77 -7.13 -13.43
C SER A 194 -6.01 -7.36 -14.28
N TYR A 195 -6.92 -8.16 -13.78
CA TYR A 195 -8.20 -8.43 -14.42
C TYR A 195 -9.26 -7.41 -13.99
N ASN A 196 -9.86 -6.72 -14.94
CA ASN A 196 -11.00 -5.83 -14.75
C ASN A 196 -12.29 -6.54 -15.18
N ARG A 197 -13.21 -6.77 -14.22
CA ARG A 197 -14.45 -7.47 -14.49
C ARG A 197 -15.38 -6.71 -15.43
N ALA A 198 -15.57 -5.39 -15.21
CA ALA A 198 -16.52 -4.59 -15.96
C ALA A 198 -16.15 -4.51 -17.45
N GLU A 199 -14.87 -4.52 -17.77
CA GLU A 199 -14.34 -4.48 -19.13
C GLU A 199 -14.06 -5.87 -19.68
N ASN A 200 -14.11 -6.91 -18.85
CA ASN A 200 -13.66 -8.27 -19.18
C ASN A 200 -12.28 -8.27 -19.85
N SER A 201 -11.36 -7.51 -19.27
CA SER A 201 -10.02 -7.29 -19.83
C SER A 201 -8.94 -7.59 -18.79
N THR A 202 -7.78 -8.04 -19.26
CA THR A 202 -6.59 -8.22 -18.43
C THR A 202 -5.49 -7.29 -18.92
N GLN A 203 -4.98 -6.47 -18.02
CA GLN A 203 -3.80 -5.65 -18.25
C GLN A 203 -2.57 -6.33 -17.66
N GLN A 204 -1.49 -6.40 -18.41
CA GLN A 204 -0.20 -6.92 -17.94
C GLN A 204 0.69 -5.78 -17.47
N PHE A 205 1.38 -5.98 -16.36
CA PHE A 205 2.39 -5.06 -15.85
C PHE A 205 3.78 -5.66 -16.01
N TRP A 206 4.66 -4.87 -16.62
CA TRP A 206 6.02 -5.25 -16.94
C TRP A 206 6.98 -4.20 -16.40
N THR A 207 8.15 -4.63 -15.93
CA THR A 207 9.21 -3.67 -15.56
C THR A 207 9.62 -2.83 -16.77
N MET A 208 10.07 -1.62 -16.50
CA MET A 208 10.57 -0.73 -17.56
C MET A 208 11.86 -1.28 -18.14
N PRO A 209 12.02 -1.29 -19.47
CA PRO A 209 13.24 -1.79 -20.11
C PRO A 209 14.47 -0.90 -19.83
N VAL A 210 14.24 0.36 -19.47
CA VAL A 210 15.28 1.35 -19.14
C VAL A 210 14.80 2.22 -17.99
N VAL A 211 15.62 2.35 -16.96
CA VAL A 211 15.41 3.27 -15.84
C VAL A 211 16.53 4.30 -15.77
N PRO A 212 16.28 5.52 -15.29
CA PRO A 212 17.33 6.53 -15.12
C PRO A 212 18.33 6.12 -14.03
N GLY A 213 19.63 6.25 -14.30
CA GLY A 213 20.69 5.97 -13.32
C GLY A 213 21.11 4.49 -13.27
N PRO A 214 21.80 4.08 -12.20
CA PRO A 214 22.35 2.72 -12.07
C PRO A 214 21.27 1.70 -11.73
N SER A 215 21.40 0.49 -12.27
CA SER A 215 20.60 -0.67 -11.90
C SER A 215 21.05 -1.24 -10.55
N LEU A 216 20.09 -1.78 -9.80
CA LEU A 216 20.29 -2.52 -8.54
C LEU A 216 20.03 -4.03 -8.71
N ALA A 217 19.96 -4.50 -9.95
CA ALA A 217 19.58 -5.88 -10.27
C ALA A 217 20.56 -6.95 -9.71
N ASP A 218 21.81 -6.59 -9.50
CA ASP A 218 22.82 -7.51 -8.94
C ASP A 218 22.88 -7.52 -7.39
N LYS A 219 22.06 -6.69 -6.72
CA LYS A 219 22.03 -6.59 -5.26
C LYS A 219 21.08 -7.65 -4.68
N ASP A 220 21.46 -8.25 -3.56
CA ASP A 220 20.48 -8.97 -2.74
C ASP A 220 19.44 -7.97 -2.23
N LEU A 221 18.18 -8.37 -2.27
CA LEU A 221 17.05 -7.54 -1.89
C LEU A 221 16.27 -8.17 -0.75
N TYR A 222 16.03 -7.38 0.30
CA TYR A 222 15.19 -7.72 1.43
C TYR A 222 14.07 -6.69 1.54
N ILE A 223 12.84 -7.15 1.84
CA ILE A 223 11.66 -6.28 1.99
C ILE A 223 11.11 -6.49 3.39
N LEU A 224 11.01 -5.41 4.16
CA LEU A 224 10.44 -5.45 5.49
C LEU A 224 8.93 -5.20 5.43
N THR A 225 8.16 -6.06 6.10
CA THR A 225 6.70 -5.97 6.17
C THR A 225 6.21 -5.99 7.62
N SER A 226 5.03 -5.42 7.83
CA SER A 226 4.23 -5.54 9.04
C SER A 226 2.77 -5.85 8.67
N HIS A 227 1.91 -6.06 9.66
CA HIS A 227 0.47 -6.18 9.41
C HIS A 227 -0.15 -4.88 8.88
N ASP A 228 0.51 -3.73 9.07
CA ASP A 228 0.08 -2.43 8.52
C ASP A 228 0.51 -2.22 7.06
N THR A 229 1.43 -3.06 6.55
CA THR A 229 1.78 -3.07 5.12
C THR A 229 0.54 -3.47 4.32
N PHE A 230 0.01 -2.57 3.46
CA PHE A 230 -1.28 -2.80 2.81
C PHE A 230 -1.33 -2.31 1.37
N SER A 231 -1.99 -3.07 0.45
CA SER A 231 -2.22 -2.68 -0.95
C SER A 231 -0.93 -2.64 -1.79
N ALA A 232 -0.53 -1.52 -2.37
CA ALA A 232 0.59 -1.40 -3.30
C ALA A 232 1.95 -1.96 -2.79
N PRO A 233 2.38 -1.78 -1.52
CA PRO A 233 3.59 -2.44 -1.01
C PRO A 233 3.43 -3.95 -0.84
N GLU A 234 2.19 -4.46 -0.66
CA GLU A 234 1.96 -5.89 -0.68
C GLU A 234 2.14 -6.46 -2.08
N ALA A 235 1.62 -5.77 -3.11
CA ALA A 235 1.84 -6.15 -4.51
C ALA A 235 3.34 -6.23 -4.81
N PHE A 236 4.10 -5.18 -4.45
CA PHE A 236 5.55 -5.16 -4.60
C PHE A 236 6.22 -6.36 -3.89
N ALA A 237 5.90 -6.60 -2.62
CA ALA A 237 6.50 -7.68 -1.85
C ALA A 237 6.15 -9.06 -2.41
N TYR A 238 4.87 -9.25 -2.78
CA TYR A 238 4.38 -10.50 -3.35
C TYR A 238 5.01 -10.82 -4.70
N ASP A 239 5.06 -9.84 -5.59
CA ASP A 239 5.62 -10.00 -6.93
C ASP A 239 7.12 -10.29 -6.87
N MET A 240 7.88 -9.54 -6.05
CA MET A 240 9.30 -9.75 -5.85
C MET A 240 9.62 -11.10 -5.19
N GLN A 241 8.78 -11.55 -4.25
CA GLN A 241 8.91 -12.86 -3.62
C GLN A 241 8.59 -13.99 -4.61
N ALA A 242 7.47 -13.89 -5.34
CA ALA A 242 7.04 -14.88 -6.32
C ALA A 242 8.05 -15.07 -7.47
N LEU A 243 8.71 -13.98 -7.88
CA LEU A 243 9.78 -14.00 -8.87
C LEU A 243 11.14 -14.46 -8.30
N GLY A 244 11.22 -14.77 -7.01
CA GLY A 244 12.47 -15.14 -6.34
C GLY A 244 13.50 -14.00 -6.30
N ARG A 245 13.05 -12.74 -6.46
CA ARG A 245 13.95 -11.57 -6.53
C ARG A 245 14.28 -10.99 -5.17
N ALA A 246 13.39 -11.12 -4.20
CA ALA A 246 13.58 -10.60 -2.84
C ALA A 246 13.23 -11.66 -1.79
N LYS A 247 13.77 -11.45 -0.57
CA LYS A 247 13.29 -12.12 0.64
C LYS A 247 12.44 -11.16 1.45
N VAL A 248 11.25 -11.58 1.83
CA VAL A 248 10.34 -10.82 2.69
C VAL A 248 10.61 -11.19 4.14
N VAL A 249 10.81 -10.17 5.00
CA VAL A 249 11.13 -10.33 6.42
C VAL A 249 10.18 -9.49 7.26
N GLY A 250 9.54 -10.07 8.27
CA GLY A 250 8.62 -9.35 9.16
C GLY A 250 7.35 -10.11 9.46
N GLU A 251 6.24 -9.41 9.44
CA GLU A 251 4.90 -9.97 9.72
C GLU A 251 4.13 -10.21 8.41
N VAL A 252 3.10 -11.06 8.52
CA VAL A 252 2.09 -11.20 7.45
C VAL A 252 1.39 -9.85 7.26
N THR A 253 1.22 -9.45 6.01
CA THR A 253 0.64 -8.14 5.65
C THR A 253 -0.89 -8.11 5.75
N GLY A 254 -1.52 -6.96 5.48
CA GLY A 254 -2.94 -6.73 5.70
C GLY A 254 -3.90 -7.47 4.76
N GLY A 255 -3.45 -7.92 3.59
CA GLY A 255 -4.25 -8.74 2.66
C GLY A 255 -5.18 -7.97 1.76
N GLY A 256 -4.70 -6.89 1.11
CA GLY A 256 -5.46 -6.10 0.15
C GLY A 256 -4.90 -6.18 -1.27
N ALA A 257 -5.39 -7.12 -2.09
CA ALA A 257 -4.91 -7.33 -3.46
C ALA A 257 -5.77 -6.66 -4.54
N HIS A 258 -6.95 -6.18 -4.18
CA HIS A 258 -7.88 -5.59 -5.13
C HIS A 258 -7.61 -4.10 -5.32
N GLY A 259 -7.57 -3.62 -6.57
CA GLY A 259 -7.55 -2.20 -6.87
C GLY A 259 -8.95 -1.59 -6.81
N THR A 260 -9.06 -0.36 -6.30
CA THR A 260 -10.36 0.32 -6.09
C THR A 260 -10.59 1.48 -7.04
N LYS A 261 -11.86 1.80 -7.24
CA LYS A 261 -12.32 3.06 -7.83
C LYS A 261 -13.25 3.78 -6.86
N PRO A 262 -13.19 5.11 -6.79
CA PRO A 262 -14.15 5.89 -6.03
C PRO A 262 -15.47 6.05 -6.80
N TYR A 263 -16.59 5.89 -6.09
CA TYR A 263 -17.95 6.09 -6.61
C TYR A 263 -18.67 7.12 -5.76
N ARG A 264 -19.16 8.18 -6.38
CA ARG A 264 -20.02 9.14 -5.71
C ARG A 264 -21.38 8.49 -5.48
N LEU A 265 -21.79 8.40 -4.21
CA LEU A 265 -23.10 7.86 -3.84
C LEU A 265 -24.17 8.97 -3.69
N SER A 266 -23.75 10.13 -3.16
CA SER A 266 -24.60 11.31 -3.01
C SER A 266 -23.73 12.58 -2.87
N ALA A 267 -24.34 13.68 -2.45
CA ALA A 267 -23.65 14.95 -2.22
C ALA A 267 -22.54 14.88 -1.15
N HIS A 268 -22.59 13.92 -0.24
CA HIS A 268 -21.68 13.81 0.91
C HIS A 268 -21.09 12.39 1.11
N PHE A 269 -21.39 11.45 0.22
CA PHE A 269 -20.93 10.07 0.37
C PHE A 269 -20.19 9.57 -0.87
N ILE A 270 -19.09 8.87 -0.60
CA ILE A 270 -18.25 8.22 -1.59
C ILE A 270 -18.08 6.76 -1.16
N ALA A 271 -18.09 5.84 -2.12
CA ALA A 271 -17.64 4.47 -1.88
C ALA A 271 -16.34 4.18 -2.61
N SER A 272 -15.43 3.48 -1.96
CA SER A 272 -14.28 2.82 -2.60
C SER A 272 -14.69 1.39 -2.94
N ILE A 273 -14.78 1.06 -4.22
CA ILE A 273 -15.26 -0.26 -4.67
C ILE A 273 -14.14 -0.98 -5.42
N PRO A 274 -13.72 -2.16 -4.94
CA PRO A 274 -12.81 -3.04 -5.65
C PRO A 274 -13.36 -3.46 -7.02
N PHE A 275 -12.63 -3.13 -8.09
CA PHE A 275 -13.08 -3.35 -9.47
C PHE A 275 -12.17 -4.27 -10.27
N ASN A 276 -10.94 -4.48 -9.82
CA ASN A 276 -9.97 -5.34 -10.45
C ASN A 276 -9.28 -6.27 -9.44
N ARG A 277 -8.65 -7.31 -9.96
CA ARG A 277 -7.90 -8.30 -9.21
C ARG A 277 -6.50 -8.45 -9.79
N GLY A 278 -5.49 -8.17 -8.96
CA GLY A 278 -4.10 -8.48 -9.28
C GLY A 278 -3.82 -9.98 -9.15
N THR A 279 -3.00 -10.54 -10.02
CA THR A 279 -2.49 -11.92 -9.90
C THR A 279 -1.05 -12.02 -10.37
N SER A 280 -0.26 -12.84 -9.70
CA SER A 280 1.12 -13.10 -10.12
C SER A 280 1.14 -14.03 -11.34
N PRO A 281 1.95 -13.76 -12.37
CA PRO A 281 2.14 -14.66 -13.51
C PRO A 281 2.88 -15.96 -13.13
N VAL A 282 3.48 -16.01 -11.93
CA VAL A 282 4.23 -17.18 -11.44
C VAL A 282 3.34 -18.12 -10.62
N THR A 283 2.63 -17.55 -9.65
CA THR A 283 1.80 -18.35 -8.72
C THR A 283 0.37 -18.52 -9.22
N HIS A 284 -0.08 -17.68 -10.16
CA HIS A 284 -1.47 -17.58 -10.63
C HIS A 284 -2.49 -17.30 -9.51
N THR A 285 -2.02 -16.75 -8.40
CA THR A 285 -2.82 -16.38 -7.23
C THR A 285 -2.53 -14.95 -6.81
N ASP A 286 -3.22 -14.50 -5.78
CA ASP A 286 -3.02 -13.23 -5.10
C ASP A 286 -2.96 -13.44 -3.57
N TYR A 287 -2.92 -12.36 -2.83
CA TYR A 287 -2.82 -12.31 -1.37
C TYR A 287 -4.08 -11.73 -0.71
N GLU A 288 -5.21 -11.59 -1.45
CA GLU A 288 -6.45 -11.04 -0.90
C GLU A 288 -6.94 -11.82 0.32
N GLY A 289 -7.24 -11.10 1.40
CA GLY A 289 -7.74 -11.63 2.66
C GLY A 289 -6.76 -12.48 3.47
N VAL A 290 -5.56 -12.79 2.93
CA VAL A 290 -4.57 -13.66 3.60
C VAL A 290 -3.23 -12.98 3.85
N GLY A 291 -2.93 -11.89 3.15
CA GLY A 291 -1.67 -11.16 3.21
C GLY A 291 -0.49 -11.89 2.59
N VAL A 292 0.59 -11.16 2.39
CA VAL A 292 1.88 -11.69 1.96
C VAL A 292 2.56 -12.35 3.16
N LYS A 293 2.85 -13.64 3.07
CA LYS A 293 3.55 -14.38 4.11
C LYS A 293 5.06 -14.15 3.95
N PRO A 294 5.75 -13.64 4.98
CA PRO A 294 7.20 -13.42 4.88
C PRO A 294 7.96 -14.75 4.80
N ASP A 295 9.12 -14.72 4.12
CA ASP A 295 10.09 -15.84 4.11
C ASP A 295 10.72 -16.06 5.49
N VAL A 296 10.86 -14.95 6.25
CA VAL A 296 11.36 -14.97 7.62
C VAL A 296 10.39 -14.22 8.51
N GLN A 297 9.58 -14.96 9.26
CA GLN A 297 8.55 -14.40 10.12
C GLN A 297 9.12 -13.98 11.46
N VAL A 298 9.08 -12.69 11.75
CA VAL A 298 9.47 -12.06 13.00
C VAL A 298 8.55 -10.87 13.30
N PRO A 299 8.49 -10.38 14.55
CA PRO A 299 7.81 -9.12 14.86
C PRO A 299 8.34 -7.96 14.00
N ALA A 300 7.48 -7.02 13.62
CA ALA A 300 7.88 -5.87 12.80
C ALA A 300 9.04 -5.06 13.41
N SER A 301 9.10 -4.98 14.75
CA SER A 301 10.21 -4.33 15.47
C SER A 301 11.57 -5.01 15.31
N GLU A 302 11.58 -6.31 15.00
CA GLU A 302 12.81 -7.09 14.82
C GLU A 302 13.20 -7.25 13.35
N ALA A 303 12.31 -6.85 12.41
CA ALA A 303 12.47 -7.12 10.99
C ALA A 303 13.74 -6.49 10.40
N LEU A 304 14.05 -5.22 10.75
CA LEU A 304 15.23 -4.54 10.24
C LEU A 304 16.53 -5.24 10.69
N LEU A 305 16.67 -5.52 11.98
CA LEU A 305 17.85 -6.20 12.51
C LEU A 305 18.01 -7.60 11.89
N THR A 306 16.91 -8.33 11.75
CA THR A 306 16.91 -9.66 11.13
C THR A 306 17.35 -9.60 9.66
N ALA A 307 16.77 -8.68 8.87
CA ALA A 307 17.13 -8.51 7.47
C ALA A 307 18.58 -8.03 7.30
N HIS A 308 19.08 -7.17 8.19
CA HIS A 308 20.47 -6.72 8.20
C HIS A 308 21.43 -7.89 8.42
N ILE A 309 21.17 -8.74 9.42
CA ILE A 309 21.98 -9.96 9.67
C ILE A 309 21.95 -10.89 8.45
N LEU A 310 20.79 -11.11 7.85
CA LEU A 310 20.64 -11.95 6.65
C LEU A 310 21.44 -11.38 5.46
N ALA A 311 21.39 -10.05 5.26
CA ALA A 311 22.15 -9.37 4.22
C ALA A 311 23.66 -9.56 4.43
N LEU A 312 24.14 -9.40 5.67
CA LEU A 312 25.56 -9.60 6.00
C LEU A 312 26.02 -11.05 5.78
N HIS A 313 25.21 -12.05 6.11
CA HIS A 313 25.51 -13.44 5.79
C HIS A 313 25.60 -13.67 4.28
N GLY A 314 24.70 -13.08 3.49
CA GLY A 314 24.75 -13.13 2.03
C GLY A 314 26.02 -12.49 1.48
N ILE A 315 26.42 -11.34 1.99
CA ILE A 315 27.65 -10.64 1.61
C ILE A 315 28.90 -11.48 2.00
N LEU A 316 28.90 -11.98 3.22
CA LEU A 316 30.01 -12.83 3.74
C LEU A 316 30.25 -14.07 2.86
N ALA A 317 29.17 -14.74 2.44
CA ALA A 317 29.21 -15.92 1.58
C ALA A 317 29.83 -15.64 0.19
N ARG A 318 29.71 -14.42 -0.31
CA ARG A 318 30.30 -13.98 -1.60
C ARG A 318 31.68 -13.34 -1.45
N THR A 319 32.06 -12.98 -0.23
CA THR A 319 33.38 -12.34 0.02
C THR A 319 34.50 -13.36 -0.17
N THR A 320 35.27 -13.21 -1.26
CA THR A 320 36.41 -14.05 -1.60
C THR A 320 37.64 -13.19 -1.76
N GLY A 321 38.81 -13.73 -1.35
CA GLY A 321 40.08 -13.06 -1.58
C GLY A 321 40.42 -11.88 -0.67
N ASP A 322 39.56 -11.54 0.29
CA ASP A 322 39.76 -10.46 1.28
C ASP A 322 39.51 -10.96 2.72
N PRO A 323 40.54 -11.48 3.36
CA PRO A 323 40.46 -11.97 4.74
C PRO A 323 40.12 -10.88 5.77
N GLY A 324 40.54 -9.62 5.52
CA GLY A 324 40.25 -8.49 6.40
C GLY A 324 38.74 -8.16 6.39
N ARG A 325 38.19 -8.04 5.20
CA ARG A 325 36.73 -7.81 5.02
C ARG A 325 35.91 -8.96 5.62
N LYS A 326 36.37 -10.19 5.43
CA LYS A 326 35.68 -11.37 5.98
C LYS A 326 35.64 -11.31 7.51
N ALA A 327 36.76 -11.06 8.18
CA ALA A 327 36.83 -10.95 9.64
C ALA A 327 35.98 -9.78 10.18
N GLU A 328 35.94 -8.65 9.47
CA GLU A 328 35.06 -7.51 9.81
C GLU A 328 33.58 -7.90 9.78
N LEU A 329 33.12 -8.57 8.71
CA LEU A 329 31.75 -9.03 8.56
C LEU A 329 31.40 -10.09 9.61
N GLU A 330 32.25 -11.07 9.86
CA GLU A 330 32.03 -12.10 10.89
C GLU A 330 31.81 -11.46 12.26
N LYS A 331 32.69 -10.52 12.65
CA LYS A 331 32.55 -9.80 13.90
C LYS A 331 31.25 -8.98 13.98
N LEU A 332 30.92 -8.27 12.91
CA LEU A 332 29.67 -7.46 12.87
C LEU A 332 28.44 -8.35 13.03
N ILE A 333 28.41 -9.50 12.36
CA ILE A 333 27.31 -10.48 12.49
C ILE A 333 27.21 -10.96 13.94
N GLU A 334 28.34 -11.35 14.59
CA GLU A 334 28.35 -11.77 15.99
C GLU A 334 27.78 -10.68 16.92
N ASP A 335 28.18 -9.42 16.73
CA ASP A 335 27.71 -8.29 17.54
C ASP A 335 26.19 -8.06 17.36
N LEU A 336 25.68 -8.12 16.12
CA LEU A 336 24.24 -7.94 15.83
C LEU A 336 23.40 -9.14 16.30
N GLU A 337 23.87 -10.37 16.16
CA GLU A 337 23.20 -11.55 16.70
C GLU A 337 23.13 -11.53 18.24
N ALA A 338 24.19 -11.03 18.90
CA ALA A 338 24.18 -10.84 20.35
C ALA A 338 23.15 -9.77 20.76
N LYS A 339 23.07 -8.66 20.02
CA LYS A 339 22.04 -7.62 20.20
C LYS A 339 20.65 -8.20 20.05
N GLN A 340 20.38 -8.99 19.00
CA GLN A 340 19.10 -9.64 18.76
C GLN A 340 18.70 -10.59 19.90
N LYS A 341 19.63 -11.44 20.36
CA LYS A 341 19.39 -12.36 21.49
C LYS A 341 19.08 -11.65 22.81
N SER A 342 19.57 -10.43 22.99
CA SER A 342 19.29 -9.59 24.18
C SER A 342 17.97 -8.79 24.07
N GLY A 343 17.20 -8.98 23.01
CA GLY A 343 15.96 -8.23 22.73
C GLY A 343 16.20 -6.82 22.18
N GLY A 344 17.41 -6.54 21.69
CA GLY A 344 17.69 -5.29 20.99
C GLY A 344 17.03 -5.22 19.63
N VAL A 345 16.63 -4.02 19.23
CA VAL A 345 16.08 -3.72 17.91
C VAL A 345 16.98 -2.75 17.15
N GLU A 346 16.83 -2.68 15.85
CA GLU A 346 17.45 -1.68 14.98
C GLU A 346 16.35 -0.74 14.47
N GLU A 347 16.51 0.57 14.68
CA GLU A 347 15.54 1.61 14.30
C GLU A 347 15.80 2.18 12.91
#